data_82d9b3405cf88f7b7dd32c03d574a3f6
#
_entry.id   82d9b3405cf88f7b7dd32c03d574a3f6
#
_cell.length_a   1.000
_cell.length_b   1.000
_cell.length_c   1.000
_cell.angle_alpha   90.00
_cell.angle_beta   90.00
_cell.angle_gamma   90.00
#
_symmetry.space_group_name_H-M   'P 1'
#
loop_
_entity.id
_entity.type
_entity.pdbx_description
1 polymer ?
#
loop_
_entity_poly.entity_id
_entity_poly.type
_entity_poly.pdbx_seq_one_letter_code
_entity_poly.pdbx_strand_id
1 'polypeptide(L)'
;MKSFSRILKSERGFTMTELIVAAVIGVMVLGVAVYVFNKQSDLMDRENTSTNLRAKGRHAIKVLSKELKEIGFGLPSKTGLLAPDPVANSSTITYRANLDDVRASTPPSATDGGSQNDTSFTVVADGTTFSDGDKVIIYNPSYGDSELNTVDGTPSATSIPLGSGLANDYSYGLNSKLVTINKYNEIVIDLNGTDIRKTIDGGTPIVLVGDVTALAFDFYGETQTTQVNIIGLTLTMTDPDDSTITQDFNTDITLRN
;
A
#
# COMPACT_ATOMS: atom_id res chain seq x y z
N MET A 1 -40.30 86.69 18.22
CA MET A 1 -40.09 86.30 16.84
C MET A 1 -38.58 86.09 16.65
N LYS A 2 -38.11 84.84 16.64
CA LYS A 2 -36.68 84.46 16.37
C LYS A 2 -36.55 84.13 14.89
N SER A 3 -35.80 84.97 14.16
CA SER A 3 -35.48 84.78 12.75
C SER A 3 -34.50 83.68 12.61
N PHE A 4 -34.86 82.55 11.93
CA PHE A 4 -33.98 81.49 11.54
C PHE A 4 -33.24 81.93 10.26
N SER A 5 -32.00 82.37 10.42
CA SER A 5 -31.06 82.59 9.33
C SER A 5 -30.69 81.25 8.74
N ARG A 6 -31.19 80.91 7.53
CA ARG A 6 -30.72 79.72 6.73
C ARG A 6 -29.30 80.01 6.23
N ILE A 7 -28.35 79.33 6.77
CA ILE A 7 -27.00 79.25 6.20
C ILE A 7 -27.09 78.43 4.91
N LEU A 8 -27.20 79.12 3.77
CA LEU A 8 -27.01 78.49 2.46
C LEU A 8 -25.53 78.12 2.31
N LYS A 9 -25.26 76.89 2.58
CA LYS A 9 -23.96 76.30 2.30
C LYS A 9 -23.75 76.36 0.78
N SER A 10 -22.82 77.18 0.31
CA SER A 10 -22.41 77.26 -1.10
C SER A 10 -21.96 75.87 -1.58
N GLU A 11 -22.81 75.20 -2.35
CA GLU A 11 -22.42 73.96 -3.05
C GLU A 11 -21.52 74.38 -4.21
N ARG A 12 -20.18 74.24 -3.99
CA ARG A 12 -19.22 74.32 -5.06
C ARG A 12 -19.35 73.05 -5.88
N GLY A 13 -19.83 73.14 -7.11
CA GLY A 13 -19.88 72.06 -8.07
C GLY A 13 -18.48 71.62 -8.40
N PHE A 14 -18.30 70.27 -8.64
CA PHE A 14 -17.04 69.69 -9.08
C PHE A 14 -16.60 70.27 -10.43
N THR A 15 -15.32 70.56 -10.54
CA THR A 15 -14.74 70.98 -11.82
C THR A 15 -14.55 69.74 -12.72
N MET A 16 -14.59 69.92 -14.03
CA MET A 16 -14.40 68.83 -15.00
C MET A 16 -13.02 68.15 -14.84
N THR A 17 -12.01 68.91 -14.44
CA THR A 17 -10.67 68.40 -14.13
C THR A 17 -10.63 67.52 -12.88
N GLU A 18 -11.35 67.87 -11.82
CA GLU A 18 -11.47 67.03 -10.61
C GLU A 18 -12.14 65.68 -10.93
N LEU A 19 -13.16 65.70 -11.79
CA LEU A 19 -13.88 64.49 -12.19
C LEU A 19 -12.96 63.56 -13.02
N ILE A 20 -12.15 64.11 -13.93
CA ILE A 20 -11.20 63.33 -14.71
C ILE A 20 -10.11 62.75 -13.80
N VAL A 21 -9.55 63.51 -12.88
CA VAL A 21 -8.54 63.02 -11.95
C VAL A 21 -9.11 61.92 -11.04
N ALA A 22 -10.32 62.13 -10.52
CA ALA A 22 -11.00 61.10 -9.71
C ALA A 22 -11.26 59.82 -10.51
N ALA A 23 -11.67 59.91 -11.78
CA ALA A 23 -11.88 58.78 -12.64
C ALA A 23 -10.57 58.00 -12.91
N VAL A 24 -9.45 58.70 -13.19
CA VAL A 24 -8.14 58.06 -13.41
C VAL A 24 -7.68 57.35 -12.15
N ILE A 25 -7.76 57.97 -10.99
CA ILE A 25 -7.41 57.34 -9.70
C ILE A 25 -8.31 56.11 -9.45
N GLY A 26 -9.62 56.24 -9.71
CA GLY A 26 -10.58 55.15 -9.56
C GLY A 26 -10.23 53.93 -10.42
N VAL A 27 -9.87 54.14 -11.69
CA VAL A 27 -9.45 53.08 -12.59
C VAL A 27 -8.13 52.43 -12.12
N MET A 28 -7.16 53.23 -11.63
CA MET A 28 -5.91 52.70 -11.09
C MET A 28 -6.16 51.82 -9.86
N VAL A 29 -6.97 52.26 -8.91
CA VAL A 29 -7.33 51.50 -7.72
C VAL A 29 -8.06 50.21 -8.08
N LEU A 30 -9.00 50.28 -9.03
CA LEU A 30 -9.71 49.09 -9.53
C LEU A 30 -8.75 48.08 -10.17
N GLY A 31 -7.81 48.57 -10.99
CA GLY A 31 -6.78 47.70 -11.60
C GLY A 31 -5.92 46.97 -10.57
N VAL A 32 -5.48 47.66 -9.51
CA VAL A 32 -4.74 47.04 -8.41
C VAL A 32 -5.63 46.06 -7.65
N ALA A 33 -6.87 46.35 -7.39
CA ALA A 33 -7.80 45.47 -6.70
C ALA A 33 -8.04 44.17 -7.47
N VAL A 34 -8.26 44.27 -8.79
CA VAL A 34 -8.40 43.06 -9.66
C VAL A 34 -7.11 42.23 -9.68
N TYR A 35 -5.94 42.89 -9.77
CA TYR A 35 -4.67 42.18 -9.72
C TYR A 35 -4.47 41.40 -8.40
N VAL A 36 -4.73 42.04 -7.27
CA VAL A 36 -4.64 41.43 -5.94
C VAL A 36 -5.61 40.25 -5.83
N PHE A 37 -6.86 40.44 -6.29
CA PHE A 37 -7.89 39.40 -6.27
C PHE A 37 -7.44 38.16 -7.07
N ASN A 38 -6.94 38.35 -8.29
CA ASN A 38 -6.45 37.24 -9.11
C ASN A 38 -5.28 36.52 -8.43
N LYS A 39 -4.36 37.27 -7.83
CA LYS A 39 -3.23 36.67 -7.09
C LYS A 39 -3.67 35.88 -5.86
N GLN A 40 -4.67 36.38 -5.13
CA GLN A 40 -5.24 35.63 -4.00
C GLN A 40 -5.97 34.36 -4.45
N SER A 41 -6.70 34.42 -5.59
CA SER A 41 -7.34 33.24 -6.17
C SER A 41 -6.32 32.16 -6.52
N ASP A 42 -5.25 32.53 -7.24
CA ASP A 42 -4.17 31.59 -7.61
C ASP A 42 -3.53 30.94 -6.38
N LEU A 43 -3.31 31.71 -5.30
CA LEU A 43 -2.74 31.20 -4.05
C LEU A 43 -3.70 30.22 -3.35
N MET A 44 -4.99 30.56 -3.30
CA MET A 44 -6.01 29.69 -2.70
C MET A 44 -6.12 28.37 -3.46
N ASP A 45 -6.08 28.40 -4.80
CA ASP A 45 -6.14 27.20 -5.63
C ASP A 45 -4.91 26.30 -5.37
N ARG A 46 -3.72 26.88 -5.27
CA ARG A 46 -2.50 26.14 -4.91
C ARG A 46 -2.55 25.55 -3.51
N GLU A 47 -3.06 26.29 -2.52
CA GLU A 47 -3.20 25.77 -1.15
C GLU A 47 -4.23 24.65 -1.08
N ASN A 48 -5.35 24.77 -1.80
CA ASN A 48 -6.36 23.71 -1.89
C ASN A 48 -5.78 22.44 -2.54
N THR A 49 -5.07 22.59 -3.65
CA THR A 49 -4.39 21.48 -4.34
C THR A 49 -3.38 20.80 -3.41
N SER A 50 -2.51 21.57 -2.74
CA SER A 50 -1.55 21.04 -1.78
C SER A 50 -2.22 20.29 -0.62
N THR A 51 -3.33 20.82 -0.12
CA THR A 51 -4.11 20.19 0.96
C THR A 51 -4.74 18.88 0.49
N ASN A 52 -5.27 18.84 -0.73
CA ASN A 52 -5.83 17.63 -1.34
C ASN A 52 -4.76 16.56 -1.55
N LEU A 53 -3.57 16.94 -2.05
CA LEU A 53 -2.44 16.02 -2.19
C LEU A 53 -2.00 15.44 -0.84
N ARG A 54 -1.94 16.27 0.21
CA ARG A 54 -1.63 15.80 1.57
C ARG A 54 -2.66 14.80 2.09
N ALA A 55 -3.94 15.04 1.82
CA ALA A 55 -5.00 14.11 2.21
C ALA A 55 -4.90 12.78 1.45
N LYS A 56 -4.71 12.85 0.12
CA LYS A 56 -4.48 11.65 -0.73
C LYS A 56 -3.24 10.87 -0.28
N GLY A 57 -2.12 11.54 -0.04
CA GLY A 57 -0.87 10.88 0.37
C GLY A 57 -0.97 10.19 1.74
N ARG A 58 -1.64 10.81 2.72
CA ARG A 58 -1.92 10.14 4.00
C ARG A 58 -2.80 8.91 3.82
N HIS A 59 -3.78 8.98 2.92
CA HIS A 59 -4.61 7.83 2.59
C HIS A 59 -3.78 6.72 1.92
N ALA A 60 -2.93 7.08 0.96
CA ALA A 60 -2.02 6.18 0.29
C ALA A 60 -1.10 5.43 1.27
N ILE A 61 -0.43 6.15 2.16
CA ILE A 61 0.41 5.56 3.21
C ILE A 61 -0.41 4.60 4.09
N LYS A 62 -1.64 4.95 4.44
CA LYS A 62 -2.50 4.07 5.25
C LYS A 62 -2.87 2.79 4.53
N VAL A 63 -3.22 2.88 3.24
CA VAL A 63 -3.55 1.72 2.39
C VAL A 63 -2.33 0.83 2.26
N LEU A 64 -1.19 1.37 1.83
CA LEU A 64 0.04 0.61 1.65
C LEU A 64 0.55 0.01 2.96
N SER A 65 0.48 0.74 4.08
CA SER A 65 0.84 0.20 5.39
C SER A 65 -0.05 -0.97 5.81
N LYS A 66 -1.31 -0.97 5.42
CA LYS A 66 -2.21 -2.10 5.67
C LYS A 66 -1.80 -3.31 4.83
N GLU A 67 -1.58 -3.11 3.53
CA GLU A 67 -1.16 -4.16 2.61
C GLU A 67 0.18 -4.79 3.03
N LEU A 68 1.17 -3.97 3.36
CA LEU A 68 2.50 -4.45 3.78
C LEU A 68 2.49 -5.17 5.14
N LYS A 69 1.52 -4.90 6.01
CA LYS A 69 1.33 -5.67 7.25
C LYS A 69 0.76 -7.07 7.02
N GLU A 70 0.26 -7.36 5.83
CA GLU A 70 -0.17 -8.69 5.43
C GLU A 70 1.01 -9.60 5.01
N ILE A 71 2.23 -9.06 4.87
CA ILE A 71 3.43 -9.84 4.56
C ILE A 71 3.60 -10.95 5.61
N GLY A 72 3.60 -12.21 5.14
CA GLY A 72 3.72 -13.38 6.01
C GLY A 72 2.47 -13.72 6.82
N PHE A 73 1.34 -13.04 6.60
CA PHE A 73 0.11 -13.35 7.33
C PHE A 73 -0.30 -14.81 7.11
N GLY A 74 -0.55 -15.52 8.22
CA GLY A 74 -0.96 -16.93 8.18
C GLY A 74 0.13 -17.92 7.73
N LEU A 75 1.37 -17.47 7.59
CA LEU A 75 2.51 -18.27 7.16
C LEU A 75 3.55 -18.44 8.27
N PRO A 76 4.45 -19.42 8.15
CA PRO A 76 5.60 -19.55 9.04
C PRO A 76 6.46 -18.26 9.06
N SER A 77 7.09 -18.00 10.20
CA SER A 77 7.97 -16.85 10.38
C SER A 77 9.04 -16.78 9.27
N LYS A 78 9.30 -15.58 8.77
CA LYS A 78 10.34 -15.28 7.76
C LYS A 78 10.13 -15.87 6.37
N THR A 79 8.94 -16.36 6.04
CA THR A 79 8.61 -16.90 4.72
C THR A 79 7.78 -15.96 3.86
N GLY A 80 7.38 -14.81 4.40
CA GLY A 80 6.46 -13.89 3.74
C GLY A 80 7.08 -13.05 2.64
N LEU A 81 8.25 -12.47 2.86
CA LEU A 81 8.89 -11.57 1.89
C LEU A 81 9.67 -12.38 0.83
N LEU A 82 9.46 -12.07 -0.46
CA LEU A 82 10.06 -12.77 -1.59
C LEU A 82 11.08 -11.95 -2.33
N ALA A 83 10.69 -10.76 -2.71
CA ALA A 83 11.51 -9.89 -3.54
C ALA A 83 11.07 -8.41 -3.37
N PRO A 84 11.93 -7.48 -3.71
CA PRO A 84 13.28 -7.77 -4.23
C PRO A 84 14.15 -8.43 -3.16
N ASP A 85 15.19 -9.14 -3.57
CA ASP A 85 16.38 -9.24 -2.69
C ASP A 85 16.63 -7.84 -2.22
N PRO A 86 16.80 -7.57 -0.90
CA PRO A 86 16.69 -6.24 -0.36
C PRO A 86 17.62 -5.27 -1.07
N VAL A 87 17.14 -4.65 -2.13
CA VAL A 87 17.81 -3.59 -2.87
C VAL A 87 17.13 -2.30 -2.48
N ALA A 88 17.88 -1.39 -1.90
CA ALA A 88 17.37 -0.07 -1.54
C ALA A 88 16.70 0.61 -2.74
N ASN A 89 15.58 1.27 -2.49
CA ASN A 89 14.83 2.06 -3.48
C ASN A 89 14.14 1.26 -4.60
N SER A 90 13.76 0.02 -4.35
CA SER A 90 12.90 -0.71 -5.28
C SER A 90 11.49 -0.10 -5.32
N SER A 91 10.94 0.08 -6.53
CA SER A 91 9.54 0.50 -6.71
C SER A 91 8.55 -0.68 -6.73
N THR A 92 9.05 -1.89 -6.49
CA THR A 92 8.26 -3.13 -6.51
C THR A 92 8.60 -3.97 -5.30
N ILE A 93 7.58 -4.55 -4.69
CA ILE A 93 7.74 -5.53 -3.62
C ILE A 93 6.90 -6.76 -3.92
N THR A 94 7.46 -7.96 -3.71
CA THR A 94 6.76 -9.23 -3.85
C THR A 94 6.78 -9.97 -2.52
N TYR A 95 5.61 -10.45 -2.11
CA TYR A 95 5.47 -11.15 -0.85
C TYR A 95 4.41 -12.24 -0.90
N ARG A 96 4.38 -13.10 0.12
CA ARG A 96 3.39 -14.14 0.33
C ARG A 96 2.51 -13.82 1.53
N ALA A 97 1.23 -14.19 1.42
CA ALA A 97 0.28 -14.17 2.53
C ALA A 97 -0.77 -15.25 2.33
N ASN A 98 -1.29 -15.81 3.39
CA ASN A 98 -2.44 -16.70 3.34
C ASN A 98 -3.73 -15.87 3.42
N LEU A 99 -4.18 -15.33 2.29
CA LEU A 99 -5.36 -14.44 2.23
C LEU A 99 -6.68 -15.19 2.48
N ASP A 100 -6.71 -16.48 2.16
CA ASP A 100 -7.92 -17.30 2.24
C ASP A 100 -8.07 -17.99 3.60
N ASP A 101 -7.07 -17.89 4.48
CA ASP A 101 -6.96 -18.59 5.79
C ASP A 101 -7.10 -20.14 5.65
N VAL A 102 -6.67 -20.68 4.50
CA VAL A 102 -6.69 -22.13 4.22
C VAL A 102 -5.43 -22.75 4.78
N ARG A 103 -5.62 -23.66 5.75
CA ARG A 103 -4.52 -24.37 6.42
C ARG A 103 -4.99 -25.70 6.99
N ALA A 104 -4.07 -26.61 7.12
CA ALA A 104 -4.28 -27.89 7.80
C ALA A 104 -3.02 -28.28 8.57
N SER A 105 -3.13 -29.31 9.40
CA SER A 105 -2.02 -29.85 10.18
C SER A 105 -2.04 -31.37 10.17
N THR A 106 -0.88 -31.96 10.45
CA THR A 106 -0.78 -33.40 10.69
C THR A 106 -1.57 -33.82 11.92
N PRO A 107 -2.14 -35.03 11.94
CA PRO A 107 -2.77 -35.57 13.12
C PRO A 107 -1.78 -35.71 14.29
N PRO A 108 -2.18 -35.40 15.53
CA PRO A 108 -1.28 -35.49 16.69
C PRO A 108 -0.89 -36.93 17.09
N SER A 109 -1.60 -37.91 16.59
CA SER A 109 -1.39 -39.34 16.89
C SER A 109 -1.24 -40.19 15.65
N ALA A 110 -1.20 -39.59 14.46
CA ALA A 110 -1.05 -40.35 13.24
C ALA A 110 0.40 -40.52 12.88
N THR A 111 0.64 -41.56 12.14
CA THR A 111 1.94 -42.06 11.86
C THR A 111 2.74 -41.14 10.96
N ASP A 112 2.16 -40.36 10.06
CA ASP A 112 2.99 -39.63 9.11
C ASP A 112 2.26 -38.48 8.42
N GLY A 113 2.90 -37.30 8.35
CA GLY A 113 2.56 -36.26 7.39
C GLY A 113 2.97 -36.61 5.98
N GLY A 114 3.97 -37.50 5.86
CA GLY A 114 4.58 -37.99 4.63
C GLY A 114 6.09 -38.19 4.80
N SER A 115 6.64 -39.14 4.10
CA SER A 115 8.10 -39.36 4.02
C SER A 115 8.70 -38.56 2.86
N GLN A 116 10.01 -38.36 2.89
CA GLN A 116 10.74 -37.76 1.78
C GLN A 116 10.41 -38.46 0.44
N ASN A 117 10.13 -37.69 -0.59
CA ASN A 117 9.67 -38.09 -1.93
C ASN A 117 8.20 -38.52 -2.04
N ASP A 118 7.42 -38.56 -0.96
CA ASP A 118 5.99 -38.79 -1.09
C ASP A 118 5.33 -37.63 -1.85
N THR A 119 4.36 -37.97 -2.70
CA THR A 119 3.58 -37.01 -3.49
C THR A 119 2.22 -36.73 -2.86
N SER A 120 2.10 -36.96 -1.56
CA SER A 120 0.89 -36.62 -0.78
C SER A 120 1.26 -36.24 0.64
N PHE A 121 0.46 -35.36 1.23
CA PHE A 121 0.63 -34.90 2.62
C PHE A 121 -0.61 -35.28 3.43
N THR A 122 -0.41 -36.00 4.53
CA THR A 122 -1.50 -36.47 5.40
C THR A 122 -1.88 -35.37 6.40
N VAL A 123 -3.17 -35.08 6.49
CA VAL A 123 -3.73 -34.03 7.40
C VAL A 123 -4.88 -34.58 8.23
N VAL A 124 -5.34 -33.82 9.24
CA VAL A 124 -6.42 -34.24 10.15
C VAL A 124 -7.72 -33.98 9.43
N ALA A 125 -8.35 -33.55 8.83
CA ALA A 125 -9.73 -33.45 8.34
C ALA A 125 -9.98 -32.26 7.39
N ASP A 126 -9.02 -31.36 7.29
CA ASP A 126 -9.21 -30.08 6.59
C ASP A 126 -8.66 -30.08 5.17
N GLY A 127 -8.27 -31.26 4.64
CA GLY A 127 -7.69 -31.36 3.29
C GLY A 127 -8.64 -30.86 2.19
N THR A 128 -9.94 -31.00 2.36
CA THR A 128 -10.95 -30.55 1.38
C THR A 128 -11.07 -29.04 1.24
N THR A 129 -10.42 -28.26 2.10
CA THR A 129 -10.36 -26.80 1.98
C THR A 129 -9.36 -26.34 0.93
N PHE A 130 -8.45 -27.22 0.51
CA PHE A 130 -7.48 -26.97 -0.56
C PHE A 130 -8.09 -27.32 -1.93
N SER A 131 -7.57 -26.70 -2.97
CA SER A 131 -7.97 -26.93 -4.36
C SER A 131 -6.76 -27.27 -5.22
N ASP A 132 -7.00 -27.96 -6.32
CA ASP A 132 -6.00 -28.20 -7.35
C ASP A 132 -5.36 -26.87 -7.82
N GLY A 133 -4.03 -26.85 -7.93
CA GLY A 133 -3.26 -25.66 -8.27
C GLY A 133 -2.94 -24.72 -7.11
N ASP A 134 -3.46 -24.94 -5.89
CA ASP A 134 -3.11 -24.11 -4.74
C ASP A 134 -1.60 -24.19 -4.44
N LYS A 135 -0.97 -23.04 -4.26
CA LYS A 135 0.41 -22.94 -3.78
C LYS A 135 0.42 -23.12 -2.28
N VAL A 136 1.29 -24.00 -1.79
CA VAL A 136 1.34 -24.36 -0.36
C VAL A 136 2.75 -24.26 0.20
N ILE A 137 2.84 -23.94 1.49
CA ILE A 137 4.05 -24.04 2.30
C ILE A 137 3.82 -25.06 3.40
N ILE A 138 4.70 -26.06 3.46
CA ILE A 138 4.73 -27.08 4.51
C ILE A 138 5.79 -26.65 5.51
N TYR A 139 5.45 -26.62 6.79
CA TYR A 139 6.34 -26.14 7.85
C TYR A 139 6.40 -27.11 9.01
N ASN A 140 7.65 -27.46 9.36
CA ASN A 140 7.96 -28.30 10.51
C ASN A 140 8.47 -27.44 11.69
N PRO A 141 7.64 -27.16 12.70
CA PRO A 141 8.06 -26.32 13.81
C PRO A 141 9.07 -26.99 14.76
N SER A 142 9.33 -28.28 14.62
CA SER A 142 10.34 -29.00 15.42
C SER A 142 11.76 -28.69 14.96
N TYR A 143 11.94 -28.55 13.65
CA TYR A 143 13.24 -28.28 13.05
C TYR A 143 13.36 -26.86 12.49
N GLY A 144 12.22 -26.15 12.35
CA GLY A 144 12.19 -24.81 11.74
C GLY A 144 12.27 -24.84 10.21
N ASP A 145 12.15 -26.02 9.60
CA ASP A 145 12.24 -26.20 8.16
C ASP A 145 10.91 -25.91 7.48
N SER A 146 10.99 -25.34 6.28
CA SER A 146 9.84 -25.14 5.42
C SER A 146 10.14 -25.52 3.99
N GLU A 147 9.15 -26.03 3.27
CA GLU A 147 9.23 -26.27 1.83
C GLU A 147 7.99 -25.75 1.11
N LEU A 148 8.20 -25.40 -0.15
CA LEU A 148 7.15 -24.93 -1.05
C LEU A 148 6.72 -26.08 -1.94
N ASN A 149 5.41 -26.20 -2.15
CA ASN A 149 4.84 -27.18 -3.06
C ASN A 149 3.56 -26.60 -3.71
N THR A 150 2.94 -27.37 -4.57
CA THR A 150 1.61 -27.08 -5.15
C THR A 150 0.72 -28.28 -4.92
N VAL A 151 -0.57 -28.03 -4.78
CA VAL A 151 -1.57 -29.09 -4.79
C VAL A 151 -1.77 -29.54 -6.24
N ASP A 152 -1.69 -30.86 -6.50
CA ASP A 152 -1.87 -31.44 -7.84
C ASP A 152 -2.88 -32.58 -7.76
N GLY A 153 -4.10 -32.31 -8.15
CA GLY A 153 -5.23 -33.21 -8.10
C GLY A 153 -6.27 -32.84 -7.06
N THR A 154 -7.15 -33.79 -6.74
CA THR A 154 -8.29 -33.53 -5.83
C THR A 154 -7.94 -33.91 -4.40
N PRO A 155 -7.86 -32.94 -3.46
CA PRO A 155 -7.64 -33.24 -2.06
C PRO A 155 -8.81 -33.99 -1.43
N SER A 156 -8.49 -34.87 -0.48
CA SER A 156 -9.47 -35.51 0.39
C SER A 156 -9.44 -34.92 1.80
N ALA A 157 -10.36 -35.33 2.67
CA ALA A 157 -10.40 -34.84 4.04
C ALA A 157 -9.08 -35.07 4.79
N THR A 158 -8.34 -36.14 4.48
CA THR A 158 -7.15 -36.54 5.21
C THR A 158 -5.87 -36.59 4.38
N SER A 159 -5.92 -36.25 3.10
CA SER A 159 -4.76 -36.30 2.22
C SER A 159 -4.81 -35.19 1.17
N ILE A 160 -3.71 -34.50 1.00
CA ILE A 160 -3.50 -33.45 0.01
C ILE A 160 -2.47 -33.96 -1.00
N PRO A 161 -2.83 -34.19 -2.28
CA PRO A 161 -1.89 -34.56 -3.32
C PRO A 161 -0.97 -33.38 -3.64
N LEU A 162 0.30 -33.67 -3.92
CA LEU A 162 1.35 -32.67 -4.14
C LEU A 162 1.94 -32.83 -5.55
N GLY A 163 2.23 -31.70 -6.18
CA GLY A 163 2.81 -31.64 -7.52
C GLY A 163 4.29 -32.06 -7.59
N SER A 164 4.98 -32.03 -6.47
CA SER A 164 6.34 -32.57 -6.33
C SER A 164 6.47 -33.42 -5.07
N GLY A 165 7.38 -34.38 -5.07
CA GLY A 165 7.70 -35.15 -3.88
C GLY A 165 8.24 -34.27 -2.76
N LEU A 166 7.89 -34.61 -1.52
CA LEU A 166 8.37 -33.92 -0.33
C LEU A 166 9.89 -33.87 -0.29
N ALA A 167 10.45 -32.68 -0.06
CA ALA A 167 11.89 -32.51 0.09
C ALA A 167 12.39 -33.00 1.45
N ASN A 168 11.53 -32.93 2.47
CA ASN A 168 11.84 -33.31 3.85
C ASN A 168 10.96 -34.48 4.30
N ASP A 169 11.39 -35.12 5.41
CA ASP A 169 10.63 -36.17 6.08
C ASP A 169 9.76 -35.56 7.18
N TYR A 170 8.46 -35.81 7.10
CA TYR A 170 7.46 -35.34 8.06
C TYR A 170 6.82 -36.46 8.88
N SER A 171 7.53 -37.60 9.01
CA SER A 171 7.05 -38.70 9.80
C SER A 171 6.95 -38.35 11.30
N TYR A 172 5.95 -38.92 11.94
CA TYR A 172 5.61 -38.65 13.36
C TYR A 172 6.78 -38.84 14.32
N GLY A 173 7.60 -39.88 14.12
CA GLY A 173 8.73 -40.17 14.99
C GLY A 173 9.81 -39.07 15.03
N LEU A 174 9.85 -38.22 14.03
CA LEU A 174 10.79 -37.10 13.92
C LEU A 174 10.22 -35.77 14.40
N ASN A 175 8.91 -35.68 14.65
CA ASN A 175 8.22 -34.41 14.95
C ASN A 175 7.64 -34.44 16.35
N SER A 176 8.09 -33.53 17.20
CA SER A 176 7.51 -33.28 18.52
C SER A 176 6.35 -32.29 18.50
N LYS A 177 6.14 -31.60 17.39
CA LYS A 177 5.09 -30.61 17.16
C LYS A 177 4.37 -30.92 15.86
N LEU A 178 3.13 -30.43 15.76
CA LEU A 178 2.34 -30.59 14.53
C LEU A 178 3.02 -29.88 13.36
N VAL A 179 3.19 -30.61 12.27
CA VAL A 179 3.58 -30.02 10.99
C VAL A 179 2.35 -29.40 10.37
N THR A 180 2.50 -28.23 9.76
CA THR A 180 1.41 -27.51 9.13
C THR A 180 1.61 -27.37 7.63
N ILE A 181 0.50 -27.37 6.90
CA ILE A 181 0.44 -27.01 5.49
C ILE A 181 -0.48 -25.80 5.36
N ASN A 182 0.02 -24.73 4.75
CA ASN A 182 -0.69 -23.49 4.62
C ASN A 182 -0.73 -23.09 3.14
N LYS A 183 -1.91 -22.73 2.63
CA LYS A 183 -2.03 -22.10 1.32
C LYS A 183 -1.40 -20.71 1.40
N TYR A 184 -0.81 -20.25 0.30
CA TYR A 184 -0.38 -18.88 0.16
C TYR A 184 -0.71 -18.32 -1.21
N ASN A 185 -0.93 -17.01 -1.22
CA ASN A 185 -1.01 -16.21 -2.44
C ASN A 185 0.29 -15.43 -2.59
N GLU A 186 0.74 -15.25 -3.80
CA GLU A 186 1.87 -14.40 -4.14
C GLU A 186 1.34 -13.02 -4.54
N ILE A 187 1.76 -12.00 -3.82
CA ILE A 187 1.28 -10.64 -3.99
C ILE A 187 2.44 -9.77 -4.49
N VAL A 188 2.19 -9.01 -5.55
CA VAL A 188 3.10 -8.00 -6.08
C VAL A 188 2.45 -6.63 -5.91
N ILE A 189 3.18 -5.69 -5.31
CA ILE A 189 2.83 -4.27 -5.31
C ILE A 189 3.88 -3.55 -6.13
N ASP A 190 3.46 -2.85 -7.17
CA ASP A 190 4.33 -2.12 -8.10
C ASP A 190 3.79 -0.72 -8.42
N LEU A 191 4.68 0.17 -8.85
CA LEU A 191 4.31 1.44 -9.46
C LEU A 191 4.34 1.27 -10.98
N ASN A 192 3.21 1.50 -11.63
CA ASN A 192 3.09 1.49 -13.08
C ASN A 192 2.49 2.80 -13.57
N GLY A 193 3.29 3.59 -14.27
CA GLY A 193 2.93 4.98 -14.59
C GLY A 193 2.78 5.79 -13.31
N THR A 194 1.56 6.26 -13.05
CA THR A 194 1.20 7.01 -11.83
C THR A 194 0.36 6.20 -10.85
N ASP A 195 0.16 4.91 -11.11
CA ASP A 195 -0.70 4.05 -10.31
C ASP A 195 0.10 3.02 -9.53
N ILE A 196 -0.09 2.98 -8.22
CA ILE A 196 0.34 1.85 -7.39
C ILE A 196 -0.70 0.75 -7.52
N ARG A 197 -0.25 -0.44 -7.93
CA ARG A 197 -1.11 -1.58 -8.21
C ARG A 197 -0.75 -2.76 -7.31
N LYS A 198 -1.77 -3.57 -7.02
CA LYS A 198 -1.64 -4.88 -6.38
C LYS A 198 -2.04 -5.96 -7.37
N THR A 199 -1.19 -6.96 -7.54
CA THR A 199 -1.46 -8.17 -8.33
C THR A 199 -1.39 -9.38 -7.41
N ILE A 200 -2.36 -10.28 -7.49
CA ILE A 200 -2.42 -11.51 -6.70
C ILE A 200 -2.29 -12.69 -7.66
N ASP A 201 -1.34 -13.59 -7.41
CA ASP A 201 -1.07 -14.81 -8.19
C ASP A 201 -0.96 -14.60 -9.71
N GLY A 202 -0.41 -13.44 -10.12
CA GLY A 202 -0.28 -13.09 -11.54
C GLY A 202 -1.60 -12.76 -12.23
N GLY A 203 -2.68 -12.56 -11.48
CA GLY A 203 -4.00 -12.17 -12.00
C GLY A 203 -4.08 -10.72 -12.48
N THR A 204 -5.28 -10.19 -12.61
CA THR A 204 -5.50 -8.81 -13.05
C THR A 204 -5.07 -7.81 -11.97
N PRO A 205 -4.19 -6.84 -12.28
CA PRO A 205 -3.79 -5.81 -11.34
C PRO A 205 -4.96 -4.93 -10.87
N ILE A 206 -4.98 -4.60 -9.60
CA ILE A 206 -5.95 -3.69 -8.97
C ILE A 206 -5.21 -2.42 -8.58
N VAL A 207 -5.73 -1.25 -8.99
CA VAL A 207 -5.17 0.04 -8.57
C VAL A 207 -5.51 0.31 -7.12
N LEU A 208 -4.49 0.51 -6.30
CA LEU A 208 -4.62 0.87 -4.89
C LEU A 208 -4.64 2.39 -4.70
N VAL A 209 -3.75 3.09 -5.40
CA VAL A 209 -3.55 4.54 -5.29
C VAL A 209 -3.10 5.08 -6.64
N GLY A 210 -3.67 6.20 -7.07
CA GLY A 210 -3.25 6.97 -8.25
C GLY A 210 -2.52 8.26 -7.88
N ASP A 211 -2.06 8.99 -8.89
CA ASP A 211 -1.34 10.28 -8.81
C ASP A 211 0.02 10.17 -8.09
N VAL A 212 0.68 9.01 -8.16
CA VAL A 212 1.99 8.75 -7.55
C VAL A 212 3.08 8.87 -8.59
N THR A 213 4.07 9.69 -8.34
CA THR A 213 5.21 9.89 -9.26
C THR A 213 6.47 9.13 -8.86
N ALA A 214 6.59 8.78 -7.57
CA ALA A 214 7.65 7.90 -7.11
C ALA A 214 7.18 7.02 -5.95
N LEU A 215 7.65 5.78 -5.95
CA LEU A 215 7.47 4.80 -4.88
C LEU A 215 8.81 4.14 -4.62
N ALA A 216 9.22 4.03 -3.36
CA ALA A 216 10.42 3.32 -2.98
C ALA A 216 10.21 2.52 -1.69
N PHE A 217 10.73 1.29 -1.69
CA PHE A 217 10.84 0.44 -0.52
C PHE A 217 12.30 0.37 -0.10
N ASP A 218 12.59 0.65 1.18
CA ASP A 218 13.92 0.56 1.78
C ASP A 218 13.93 -0.56 2.83
N PHE A 219 14.94 -1.40 2.75
CA PHE A 219 15.13 -2.55 3.64
C PHE A 219 16.28 -2.34 4.64
N TYR A 220 16.75 -1.10 4.80
CA TYR A 220 17.74 -0.66 5.77
C TYR A 220 19.08 -1.44 5.73
N GLY A 221 19.50 -1.82 4.52
CA GLY A 221 20.77 -2.49 4.31
C GLY A 221 20.75 -4.00 4.58
N GLU A 222 19.60 -4.57 4.88
CA GLU A 222 19.47 -6.03 4.93
C GLU A 222 19.74 -6.63 3.54
N THR A 223 20.41 -7.77 3.50
CA THR A 223 20.81 -8.42 2.25
C THR A 223 19.99 -9.67 1.94
N GLN A 224 19.14 -10.09 2.87
CA GLN A 224 18.29 -11.27 2.72
C GLN A 224 16.87 -10.96 3.17
N THR A 225 15.88 -11.43 2.41
CA THR A 225 14.46 -11.24 2.72
C THR A 225 14.06 -11.78 4.09
N THR A 226 14.73 -12.84 4.56
CA THR A 226 14.49 -13.46 5.87
C THR A 226 14.99 -12.62 7.06
N GLN A 227 15.82 -11.61 6.81
CA GLN A 227 16.37 -10.71 7.84
C GLN A 227 15.58 -9.41 7.97
N VAL A 228 14.76 -9.08 6.97
CA VAL A 228 13.95 -7.86 6.96
C VAL A 228 12.87 -7.92 8.02
N ASN A 229 12.93 -7.00 8.97
CA ASN A 229 11.92 -6.82 10.02
C ASN A 229 11.15 -5.50 9.87
N ILE A 230 11.75 -4.55 9.16
CA ILE A 230 11.20 -3.21 8.94
C ILE A 230 11.35 -2.87 7.46
N ILE A 231 10.31 -2.29 6.89
CA ILE A 231 10.33 -1.75 5.54
C ILE A 231 10.06 -0.26 5.63
N GLY A 232 11.01 0.54 5.14
CA GLY A 232 10.82 1.96 4.88
C GLY A 232 10.01 2.14 3.60
N LEU A 233 8.97 2.95 3.66
CA LEU A 233 8.12 3.30 2.53
C LEU A 233 8.25 4.79 2.25
N THR A 234 8.69 5.15 1.06
CA THR A 234 8.73 6.52 0.55
C THR A 234 7.80 6.65 -0.64
N LEU A 235 6.97 7.69 -0.63
CA LEU A 235 5.98 7.98 -1.64
C LEU A 235 6.06 9.45 -2.02
N THR A 236 6.17 9.78 -3.31
CA THR A 236 6.03 11.13 -3.84
C THR A 236 4.75 11.22 -4.66
N MET A 237 3.93 12.21 -4.37
CA MET A 237 2.74 12.55 -5.15
C MET A 237 2.91 13.92 -5.79
N THR A 238 2.45 14.04 -7.03
CA THR A 238 2.51 15.27 -7.81
C THR A 238 1.13 15.58 -8.34
N ASP A 239 0.75 16.85 -8.34
CA ASP A 239 -0.50 17.26 -8.95
C ASP A 239 -0.44 17.04 -10.48
N PRO A 240 -1.45 16.41 -11.09
CA PRO A 240 -1.45 16.15 -12.53
C PRO A 240 -1.54 17.42 -13.37
N ASP A 241 -2.12 18.51 -12.85
CA ASP A 241 -2.33 19.78 -13.55
C ASP A 241 -1.18 20.78 -13.29
N ASP A 242 -0.51 20.71 -12.13
CA ASP A 242 0.65 21.55 -11.78
C ASP A 242 1.79 20.69 -11.19
N SER A 243 2.70 20.25 -12.04
CA SER A 243 3.86 19.43 -11.64
C SER A 243 4.82 20.12 -10.65
N THR A 244 4.65 21.41 -10.37
CA THR A 244 5.42 22.12 -9.34
C THR A 244 4.90 21.87 -7.93
N ILE A 245 3.68 21.32 -7.80
CA ILE A 245 3.08 20.97 -6.51
C ILE A 245 3.33 19.49 -6.25
N THR A 246 4.35 19.20 -5.45
CA THR A 246 4.74 17.85 -5.03
C THR A 246 4.70 17.71 -3.52
N GLN A 247 4.45 16.49 -3.03
CA GLN A 247 4.46 16.15 -1.60
C GLN A 247 5.09 14.78 -1.40
N ASP A 248 6.01 14.71 -0.44
CA ASP A 248 6.69 13.47 -0.04
C ASP A 248 6.12 12.95 1.27
N PHE A 249 5.97 11.62 1.34
CA PHE A 249 5.47 10.91 2.50
C PHE A 249 6.39 9.74 2.81
N ASN A 250 6.77 9.60 4.08
CA ASN A 250 7.64 8.53 4.55
C ASN A 250 7.01 7.85 5.76
N THR A 251 7.18 6.53 5.85
CA THR A 251 6.79 5.77 7.03
C THR A 251 7.57 4.46 7.11
N ASP A 252 7.73 3.96 8.32
CA ASP A 252 8.31 2.66 8.59
C ASP A 252 7.23 1.67 8.98
N ILE A 253 7.33 0.46 8.44
CA ILE A 253 6.38 -0.61 8.66
C ILE A 253 7.13 -1.80 9.24
N THR A 254 6.78 -2.15 10.48
CA THR A 254 7.31 -3.36 11.10
C THR A 254 6.52 -4.57 10.62
N LEU A 255 7.24 -5.57 10.12
CA LEU A 255 6.64 -6.84 9.69
C LEU A 255 6.25 -7.69 10.89
N ARG A 256 5.21 -8.49 10.72
CA ARG A 256 4.84 -9.56 11.66
C ARG A 256 5.63 -10.79 11.28
N ASN A 257 6.72 -11.02 11.96
CA ASN A 257 7.51 -12.24 11.80
C ASN A 257 7.31 -13.20 12.98
#